data_d62a6ccb6b40ac6eca53eef28ddb7232
#
_entry.id   d62a6ccb6b40ac6eca53eef28ddb7232
#
_cell.length_a   1.000
_cell.length_b   1.000
_cell.length_c   1.000
_cell.angle_alpha   90.00
_cell.angle_beta   90.00
_cell.angle_gamma   90.00
#
_symmetry.space_group_name_H-M   'P 1'
#
loop_
_entity.id
_entity.type
_entity.pdbx_description
1 polymer ?
#
loop_
_entity_poly.entity_id
_entity_poly.type
_entity_poly.pdbx_seq_one_letter_code
_entity_poly.pdbx_strand_id
1 'polypeptide(L)'
;DHLETIPIREIVARESTNTLAVNNPVVTQAVQYIRSVAPMYPIHVSEVAARSPLSLSGFNKHFVQQMGHTPKEEIKRVRLAKVRVMLKNTRQKISHIAREMKFESPEELSRFFKRETGLAPKDYRSKFQPTSDSKSSSDALGQAHVR
;
A
#
# COMPACT_ATOMS: atom_id res chain seq x y z
N ASP A 1 -15.53 38.23 6.26
CA ASP A 1 -15.21 37.48 6.33
C ASP A 1 -15.18 37.07 6.01
N HIS A 2 -15.23 37.74 5.93
CA HIS A 2 -14.88 36.91 5.86
C HIS A 2 -14.79 36.34 5.57
N LEU A 3 -15.00 36.84 5.95
CA LEU A 3 -14.70 35.93 5.96
C LEU A 3 -14.59 35.33 5.63
N GLU A 4 -14.66 35.59 5.71
CA GLU A 4 -14.29 34.74 5.67
C GLU A 4 -14.06 33.95 5.32
N THR A 5 -14.23 35.00 5.80
CA THR A 5 -13.74 34.00 5.73
C THR A 5 -13.52 33.36 5.36
N ILE A 6 -13.61 33.82 5.72
CA ILE A 6 -13.08 32.89 5.61
C ILE A 6 -12.82 32.21 5.31
N PRO A 7 -12.94 32.57 5.56
CA PRO A 7 -12.34 31.51 5.40
C PRO A 7 -12.11 30.80 5.05
N ILE A 8 -12.08 31.22 5.46
CA ILE A 8 -11.54 30.25 5.24
C ILE A 8 -11.31 29.56 4.82
N ARG A 9 -11.30 29.87 5.05
CA ARG A 9 -10.79 29.08 4.70
C ARG A 9 -10.29 28.37 4.24
N GLU A 10 -10.12 28.83 4.40
CA GLU A 10 -9.42 28.05 4.01
C GLU A 10 -8.94 27.31 3.62
N ILE A 11 -8.98 27.91 4.01
CA ILE A 11 -8.34 27.16 3.67
C ILE A 11 -7.96 26.48 3.24
N VAL A 12 -7.91 26.90 3.31
CA VAL A 12 -7.40 26.15 2.74
C VAL A 12 -6.90 25.61 2.20
N ALA A 13 -6.75 25.97 2.15
CA ALA A 13 -6.23 25.37 1.54
C ALA A 13 -5.71 24.91 1.04
N ARG A 14 -5.27 25.07 0.99
CA ARG A 14 -4.85 24.70 0.35
C ARG A 14 -4.61 24.08 -0.27
N GLU A 15 -4.47 24.34 -0.31
CA GLU A 15 -4.32 23.86 -1.07
C GLU A 15 -4.58 23.64 -1.93
N SER A 16 -4.78 24.11 -1.98
CA SER A 16 -5.25 23.87 -2.84
C SER A 16 -5.31 24.17 -3.85
N THR A 17 -5.10 25.00 -4.16
CA THR A 17 -5.16 25.36 -5.22
C THR A 17 -5.09 24.77 -6.42
N ASN A 18 -4.52 24.60 -6.82
CA ASN A 18 -4.44 23.78 -7.87
C ASN A 18 -5.45 22.79 -7.84
N THR A 19 -6.26 22.88 -6.99
CA THR A 19 -7.23 21.98 -6.71
C THR A 19 -8.07 21.60 -7.85
N LEU A 20 -8.44 22.50 -8.65
CA LEU A 20 -9.29 22.21 -9.74
C LEU A 20 -8.69 21.30 -10.72
N ALA A 21 -7.49 21.57 -11.05
CA ALA A 21 -6.78 20.79 -11.99
C ALA A 21 -6.63 19.40 -11.51
N VAL A 22 -6.71 19.26 -10.24
CA VAL A 22 -6.47 18.04 -9.63
C VAL A 22 -7.58 17.06 -9.75
N ASN A 23 -8.75 17.51 -10.05
CA ASN A 23 -9.88 16.63 -10.06
C ASN A 23 -10.18 16.05 -11.42
N ASN A 24 -9.21 15.39 -11.98
CA ASN A 24 -9.41 14.70 -13.24
C ASN A 24 -10.15 13.39 -12.94
N PRO A 25 -11.37 13.23 -13.44
CA PRO A 25 -12.15 12.03 -13.13
C PRO A 25 -11.49 10.75 -13.61
N VAL A 26 -10.69 10.83 -14.68
CA VAL A 26 -9.98 9.66 -15.17
C VAL A 26 -9.00 9.17 -14.12
N VAL A 27 -8.25 10.08 -13.50
CA VAL A 27 -7.29 9.72 -12.47
C VAL A 27 -7.99 9.22 -11.23
N THR A 28 -9.07 9.89 -10.84
CA THR A 28 -9.82 9.48 -9.67
C THR A 28 -10.36 8.06 -9.81
N GLN A 29 -10.92 7.75 -10.96
CA GLN A 29 -11.42 6.40 -11.22
C GLN A 29 -10.29 5.40 -11.24
N ALA A 30 -9.14 5.78 -11.78
CA ALA A 30 -7.99 4.90 -11.82
C ALA A 30 -7.50 4.56 -10.41
N VAL A 31 -7.43 5.56 -9.55
CA VAL A 31 -7.01 5.34 -8.17
C VAL A 31 -7.98 4.41 -7.46
N GLN A 32 -9.27 4.61 -7.66
CA GLN A 32 -10.27 3.75 -7.06
C GLN A 32 -10.12 2.31 -7.54
N TYR A 33 -9.90 2.15 -8.84
CA TYR A 33 -9.72 0.83 -9.41
C TYR A 33 -8.46 0.17 -8.82
N ILE A 34 -7.35 0.91 -8.77
CA ILE A 34 -6.12 0.38 -8.23
C ILE A 34 -6.33 -0.07 -6.78
N ARG A 35 -6.97 0.77 -5.98
CA ARG A 35 -7.15 0.48 -4.57
C ARG A 35 -8.09 -0.69 -4.30
N SER A 36 -8.99 -0.95 -5.22
CA SER A 36 -9.90 -2.07 -5.06
C SER A 36 -9.31 -3.39 -5.57
N VAL A 37 -8.49 -3.35 -6.60
CA VAL A 37 -8.01 -4.57 -7.26
C VAL A 37 -6.59 -4.95 -6.87
N ALA A 38 -5.70 -3.97 -6.80
CA ALA A 38 -4.29 -4.25 -6.56
C ALA A 38 -4.00 -5.03 -5.27
N PRO A 39 -4.76 -4.84 -4.18
CA PRO A 39 -4.48 -5.64 -2.98
C PRO A 39 -4.67 -7.13 -3.19
N MET A 40 -5.54 -7.50 -4.15
CA MET A 40 -5.86 -8.89 -4.37
C MET A 40 -5.15 -9.48 -5.58
N TYR A 41 -4.89 -8.66 -6.57
CA TYR A 41 -4.33 -9.14 -7.84
C TYR A 41 -3.25 -8.22 -8.33
N PRO A 42 -2.20 -8.78 -8.94
CA PRO A 42 -1.20 -7.93 -9.60
C PRO A 42 -1.84 -7.32 -10.84
N ILE A 43 -1.69 -6.02 -11.00
CA ILE A 43 -2.20 -5.34 -12.18
C ILE A 43 -1.08 -4.48 -12.76
N HIS A 44 -1.20 -4.21 -14.03
CA HIS A 44 -0.19 -3.41 -14.73
C HIS A 44 -0.76 -2.03 -15.06
N VAL A 45 0.14 -1.06 -15.16
CA VAL A 45 -0.27 0.29 -15.47
C VAL A 45 -1.02 0.35 -16.81
N SER A 46 -0.59 -0.48 -17.77
CA SER A 46 -1.25 -0.52 -19.06
C SER A 46 -2.72 -0.94 -18.95
N GLU A 47 -3.00 -1.85 -18.03
CA GLU A 47 -4.38 -2.28 -17.80
C GLU A 47 -5.22 -1.16 -17.25
N VAL A 48 -4.64 -0.41 -16.32
CA VAL A 48 -5.35 0.70 -15.71
C VAL A 48 -5.59 1.80 -16.75
N ALA A 49 -4.56 2.10 -17.52
CA ALA A 49 -4.66 3.15 -18.54
C ALA A 49 -5.66 2.77 -19.64
N ALA A 50 -5.75 1.48 -19.94
CA ALA A 50 -6.66 1.01 -20.97
C ALA A 50 -8.12 1.23 -20.62
N ARG A 51 -8.40 1.43 -19.34
CA ARG A 51 -9.77 1.70 -18.90
C ARG A 51 -10.14 3.18 -19.08
N SER A 52 -9.21 3.98 -19.54
CA SER A 52 -9.43 5.40 -19.74
C SER A 52 -9.33 5.71 -21.23
N PRO A 53 -9.81 6.86 -21.66
CA PRO A 53 -9.69 7.26 -23.05
C PRO A 53 -8.30 7.81 -23.40
N LEU A 54 -7.40 7.86 -22.41
CA LEU A 54 -6.08 8.44 -22.63
C LEU A 54 -5.08 7.40 -23.11
N SER A 55 -4.04 7.86 -23.79
CA SER A 55 -2.92 6.99 -24.10
C SER A 55 -2.15 6.70 -22.82
N LEU A 56 -1.32 5.69 -22.84
CA LEU A 56 -0.53 5.33 -21.67
C LEU A 56 0.31 6.52 -21.21
N SER A 57 0.94 7.22 -22.15
CA SER A 57 1.75 8.38 -21.84
C SER A 57 0.93 9.50 -21.22
N GLY A 58 -0.21 9.81 -21.83
CA GLY A 58 -1.10 10.84 -21.31
C GLY A 58 -1.64 10.49 -19.95
N PHE A 59 -2.00 9.22 -19.79
CA PHE A 59 -2.49 8.74 -18.50
C PHE A 59 -1.46 8.93 -17.40
N ASN A 60 -0.22 8.51 -17.66
CA ASN A 60 0.85 8.67 -16.69
C ASN A 60 1.06 10.13 -16.32
N LYS A 61 1.04 11.00 -17.32
CA LYS A 61 1.25 12.42 -17.08
C LYS A 61 0.17 12.99 -16.17
N HIS A 62 -1.08 12.73 -16.50
CA HIS A 62 -2.19 13.23 -15.68
C HIS A 62 -2.18 12.65 -14.29
N PHE A 63 -1.83 11.36 -14.18
CA PHE A 63 -1.79 10.72 -12.88
C PHE A 63 -0.75 11.38 -11.98
N VAL A 64 0.46 11.61 -12.52
CA VAL A 64 1.51 12.24 -11.73
C VAL A 64 1.13 13.67 -11.35
N GLN A 65 0.50 14.39 -12.27
CA GLN A 65 0.09 15.74 -11.99
C GLN A 65 -0.90 15.81 -10.83
N GLN A 66 -1.81 14.85 -10.76
CA GLN A 66 -2.82 14.86 -9.72
C GLN A 66 -2.35 14.22 -8.43
N MET A 67 -1.65 13.11 -8.53
CA MET A 67 -1.30 12.32 -7.36
C MET A 67 0.09 12.58 -6.80
N GLY A 68 0.97 13.15 -7.59
CA GLY A 68 2.33 13.41 -7.16
C GLY A 68 3.26 12.22 -7.28
N HIS A 69 2.75 11.09 -7.77
CA HIS A 69 3.57 9.90 -8.00
C HIS A 69 2.96 9.10 -9.13
N THR A 70 3.69 8.12 -9.65
CA THR A 70 3.25 7.39 -10.82
C THR A 70 2.20 6.35 -10.48
N PRO A 71 1.42 5.90 -11.48
CA PRO A 71 0.47 4.81 -11.24
C PRO A 71 1.16 3.54 -10.75
N LYS A 72 2.36 3.28 -11.23
CA LYS A 72 3.11 2.12 -10.81
C LYS A 72 3.42 2.18 -9.31
N GLU A 73 3.77 3.37 -8.84
CA GLU A 73 4.03 3.57 -7.42
C GLU A 73 2.77 3.42 -6.60
N GLU A 74 1.66 3.86 -7.13
CA GLU A 74 0.40 3.69 -6.41
C GLU A 74 0.07 2.21 -6.27
N ILE A 75 0.24 1.43 -7.31
CA ILE A 75 0.01 -0.01 -7.26
C ILE A 75 0.91 -0.65 -6.20
N LYS A 76 2.19 -0.28 -6.20
CA LYS A 76 3.12 -0.81 -5.20
C LYS A 76 2.70 -0.46 -3.79
N ARG A 77 2.31 0.79 -3.58
CA ARG A 77 1.92 1.25 -2.25
C ARG A 77 0.71 0.50 -1.73
N VAL A 78 -0.27 0.28 -2.59
CA VAL A 78 -1.48 -0.41 -2.19
C VAL A 78 -1.19 -1.86 -1.84
N ARG A 79 -0.38 -2.53 -2.67
CA ARG A 79 -0.01 -3.91 -2.40
C ARG A 79 0.85 -4.03 -1.14
N LEU A 80 1.76 -3.10 -0.97
CA LEU A 80 2.63 -3.10 0.21
C LEU A 80 1.81 -2.90 1.47
N ALA A 81 0.85 -1.98 1.43
CA ALA A 81 -0.01 -1.73 2.59
C ALA A 81 -0.76 -3.00 2.98
N LYS A 82 -1.25 -3.74 1.99
CA LYS A 82 -1.97 -4.99 2.27
C LYS A 82 -1.06 -6.01 2.91
N VAL A 83 0.16 -6.16 2.40
CA VAL A 83 1.12 -7.09 2.98
C VAL A 83 1.41 -6.73 4.44
N ARG A 84 1.61 -5.44 4.69
CA ARG A 84 1.87 -4.99 6.05
C ARG A 84 0.74 -5.36 6.99
N VAL A 85 -0.48 -5.14 6.56
CA VAL A 85 -1.64 -5.45 7.38
C VAL A 85 -1.69 -6.95 7.68
N MET A 86 -1.45 -7.78 6.67
CA MET A 86 -1.49 -9.22 6.88
C MET A 86 -0.37 -9.68 7.81
N LEU A 87 0.80 -9.08 7.69
CA LEU A 87 1.92 -9.45 8.55
C LEU A 87 1.69 -9.05 10.00
N LYS A 88 1.07 -7.90 10.20
CA LYS A 88 0.85 -7.39 11.55
C LYS A 88 -0.35 -8.01 12.23
N ASN A 89 -1.39 -8.25 11.48
CA ASN A 89 -2.67 -8.62 12.07
C ASN A 89 -3.02 -10.10 11.97
N THR A 90 -2.22 -10.89 11.29
CA THR A 90 -2.50 -12.32 11.17
C THR A 90 -1.23 -13.11 11.43
N ARG A 91 -1.41 -14.41 11.64
CA ARG A 91 -0.26 -15.29 11.80
C ARG A 91 -0.07 -16.19 10.60
N GLN A 92 -0.61 -15.79 9.47
CA GLN A 92 -0.49 -16.57 8.25
C GLN A 92 0.97 -16.69 7.83
N LYS A 93 1.31 -17.84 7.28
CA LYS A 93 2.66 -18.04 6.79
C LYS A 93 2.93 -17.12 5.62
N ILE A 94 4.20 -16.75 5.45
CA ILE A 94 4.58 -15.87 4.35
C ILE A 94 4.18 -16.48 3.01
N SER A 95 4.33 -17.81 2.88
CA SER A 95 3.94 -18.49 1.66
C SER A 95 2.43 -18.37 1.40
N HIS A 96 1.65 -18.36 2.46
CA HIS A 96 0.21 -18.23 2.31
C HIS A 96 -0.16 -16.81 1.86
N ILE A 97 0.50 -15.84 2.46
CA ILE A 97 0.27 -14.44 2.07
C ILE A 97 0.65 -14.23 0.60
N ALA A 98 1.79 -14.81 0.19
CA ALA A 98 2.23 -14.70 -1.19
C ALA A 98 1.18 -15.27 -2.15
N ARG A 99 0.64 -16.42 -1.78
CA ARG A 99 -0.38 -17.05 -2.62
C ARG A 99 -1.64 -16.22 -2.68
N GLU A 100 -2.06 -15.70 -1.53
CA GLU A 100 -3.28 -14.92 -1.46
C GLU A 100 -3.18 -13.65 -2.29
N MET A 101 -2.01 -13.06 -2.30
CA MET A 101 -1.79 -11.84 -3.06
C MET A 101 -1.28 -12.09 -4.47
N LYS A 102 -1.29 -13.34 -4.88
CA LYS A 102 -0.93 -13.73 -6.25
C LYS A 102 0.50 -13.38 -6.64
N PHE A 103 1.42 -13.51 -5.70
CA PHE A 103 2.84 -13.48 -6.03
C PHE A 103 3.19 -14.85 -6.57
N GLU A 104 4.18 -14.92 -7.43
CA GLU A 104 4.59 -16.17 -8.04
C GLU A 104 5.22 -17.11 -7.01
N SER A 105 5.84 -16.55 -6.00
CA SER A 105 6.49 -17.35 -4.97
C SER A 105 6.65 -16.55 -3.69
N PRO A 106 6.87 -17.22 -2.56
CA PRO A 106 7.18 -16.50 -1.33
C PRO A 106 8.45 -15.68 -1.44
N GLU A 107 9.40 -16.16 -2.25
CA GLU A 107 10.65 -15.44 -2.47
C GLU A 107 10.40 -14.13 -3.18
N GLU A 108 9.46 -14.12 -4.13
CA GLU A 108 9.14 -12.91 -4.83
C GLU A 108 8.53 -11.88 -3.87
N LEU A 109 7.62 -12.34 -3.04
CA LEU A 109 7.02 -11.47 -2.02
C LEU A 109 8.11 -10.90 -1.11
N SER A 110 9.02 -11.76 -0.67
CA SER A 110 10.09 -11.33 0.21
C SER A 110 10.98 -10.27 -0.43
N ARG A 111 11.34 -10.48 -1.69
CA ARG A 111 12.17 -9.51 -2.40
C ARG A 111 11.43 -8.19 -2.57
N PHE A 112 10.16 -8.27 -2.94
CA PHE A 112 9.34 -7.07 -3.09
C PHE A 112 9.27 -6.29 -1.79
N PHE A 113 8.93 -6.98 -0.71
CA PHE A 113 8.74 -6.34 0.58
C PHE A 113 10.04 -5.74 1.11
N LYS A 114 11.14 -6.50 0.99
CA LYS A 114 12.42 -6.01 1.48
C LYS A 114 12.91 -4.81 0.68
N ARG A 115 12.67 -4.83 -0.63
CA ARG A 115 13.07 -3.71 -1.48
C ARG A 115 12.31 -2.44 -1.09
N GLU A 116 11.03 -2.57 -0.76
CA GLU A 116 10.21 -1.40 -0.47
C GLU A 116 10.31 -0.92 0.98
N THR A 117 10.62 -1.81 1.92
CA THR A 117 10.64 -1.44 3.34
C THR A 117 12.01 -1.56 4.00
N GLY A 118 12.93 -2.26 3.37
CA GLY A 118 14.22 -2.51 3.98
C GLY A 118 14.27 -3.73 4.88
N LEU A 119 13.12 -4.35 5.14
CA LEU A 119 13.04 -5.51 6.02
C LEU A 119 12.39 -6.68 5.30
N ALA A 120 12.88 -7.88 5.59
CA ALA A 120 12.20 -9.08 5.10
C ALA A 120 10.85 -9.19 5.81
N PRO A 121 9.86 -9.85 5.20
CA PRO A 121 8.55 -9.99 5.83
C PRO A 121 8.62 -10.62 7.21
N LYS A 122 9.48 -11.61 7.37
CA LYS A 122 9.64 -12.30 8.63
C LYS A 122 10.15 -11.34 9.71
N ASP A 123 11.13 -10.53 9.35
CA ASP A 123 11.73 -9.57 10.28
C ASP A 123 10.72 -8.49 10.64
N TYR A 124 9.94 -8.06 9.65
CA TYR A 124 8.91 -7.06 9.89
C TYR A 124 7.88 -7.59 10.89
N ARG A 125 7.45 -8.83 10.69
CA ARG A 125 6.48 -9.45 11.60
C ARG A 125 7.02 -9.55 13.01
N SER A 126 8.27 -9.97 13.14
CA SER A 126 8.91 -10.07 14.46
C SER A 126 8.96 -8.71 15.15
N LYS A 127 9.22 -7.69 14.37
CA LYS A 127 9.33 -6.35 14.92
C LYS A 127 7.99 -5.82 15.40
N PHE A 128 6.92 -6.16 14.71
CA PHE A 128 5.61 -5.59 15.02
C PHE A 128 4.66 -6.58 15.71
N GLN A 129 5.12 -7.81 15.94
CA GLN A 129 4.37 -8.79 16.74
C GLN A 129 5.34 -9.50 17.68
N PRO A 130 6.13 -8.78 18.44
CA PRO A 130 7.17 -9.45 19.25
C PRO A 130 6.62 -10.18 20.46
N THR A 131 5.53 -9.73 20.96
CA THR A 131 5.01 -10.28 22.21
C THR A 131 4.70 -11.75 22.16
N SER A 132 4.14 -12.21 21.10
CA SER A 132 3.75 -13.60 21.05
C SER A 132 4.95 -14.52 21.10
N ASP A 133 5.96 -14.16 20.41
CA ASP A 133 7.15 -14.99 20.36
C ASP A 133 7.87 -15.01 21.68
N SER A 134 7.95 -13.88 22.29
CA SER A 134 8.60 -13.76 23.59
C SER A 134 7.92 -14.62 24.58
N LYS A 135 6.61 -14.58 24.58
CA LYS A 135 5.85 -15.36 25.50
C LYS A 135 6.09 -16.83 25.33
N SER A 136 6.04 -17.29 24.13
CA SER A 136 6.29 -18.67 23.84
C SER A 136 7.62 -19.13 24.36
N SER A 137 8.60 -18.35 24.10
CA SER A 137 9.94 -18.69 24.54
C SER A 137 10.04 -18.76 26.04
N SER A 138 9.47 -17.80 26.67
CA SER A 138 9.50 -17.76 28.10
C SER A 138 8.85 -18.97 28.71
N ASP A 139 7.69 -19.28 28.19
CA ASP A 139 6.96 -20.42 28.71
C ASP A 139 7.76 -21.68 28.55
N ALA A 140 8.33 -21.84 27.39
CA ALA A 140 9.13 -23.04 27.13
C ALA A 140 10.29 -23.13 28.07
N LEU A 141 10.96 -22.04 28.30
CA LEU A 141 12.06 -22.02 29.21
C LEU A 141 11.63 -22.30 30.62
N GLY A 142 10.53 -21.73 30.98
CA GLY A 142 9.98 -21.92 32.30
C GLY A 142 9.66 -23.37 32.54
N GLN A 143 9.10 -24.02 31.59
CA GLN A 143 8.77 -25.40 31.71
C GLN A 143 10.00 -26.25 31.86
N ALA A 144 10.96 -25.99 31.03
CA ALA A 144 12.17 -26.75 31.09
C ALA A 144 12.85 -26.58 32.40
N HIS A 145 12.70 -25.43 32.95
CA HIS A 145 13.34 -25.12 34.20
C HIS A 145 12.70 -25.82 35.39
N VAL A 146 11.46 -25.99 35.30
CA VAL A 146 10.73 -26.58 36.40
C VAL A 146 11.16 -27.97 36.75
N ARG A 147 11.61 -28.72 35.84
CA ARG A 147 12.07 -30.02 36.14
C ARG A 147 13.43 -30.04 36.55
#